data_53125993f03f81e8f639d4b0a8c0b16c
#
_entry.id   53125993f03f81e8f639d4b0a8c0b16c
#
_cell.length_a   1.000
_cell.length_b   1.000
_cell.length_c   1.000
_cell.angle_alpha   90.00
_cell.angle_beta   90.00
_cell.angle_gamma   90.00
#
_symmetry.space_group_name_H-M   'P 1'
#
loop_
_entity.id
_entity.type
_entity.pdbx_description
1 polymer ?
#
loop_
_entity_poly.entity_id
_entity_poly.type
_entity_poly.pdbx_seq_one_letter_code
_entity_poly.pdbx_strand_id
1 'polypeptide(L)' 'MRKRIVVDRGEIKKISKDFKVTSKAVWEALVYRSNSSKARLIRKVALERGGVEVGDQKEAV' A
#
# COMPACT_ATOMS: atom_id res chain seq x y z
N MET A 1 -9.32 -8.26 11.34
CA MET A 1 -8.71 -6.97 11.45
C MET A 1 -7.73 -6.73 10.38
N ARG A 2 -8.04 -5.83 9.53
CA ARG A 2 -7.16 -5.57 8.41
C ARG A 2 -6.95 -4.10 8.19
N LYS A 3 -5.71 -3.75 8.01
CA LYS A 3 -5.36 -2.42 7.57
C LYS A 3 -5.04 -2.47 6.11
N ARG A 4 -5.19 -1.36 5.45
CA ARG A 4 -4.74 -1.24 4.07
C ARG A 4 -4.49 0.23 3.78
N ILE A 5 -3.70 0.47 2.76
CA ILE A 5 -3.41 1.82 2.34
C ILE A 5 -4.09 2.04 1.00
N VAL A 6 -4.91 3.06 0.92
CA VAL A 6 -5.65 3.39 -0.30
C VAL A 6 -4.92 4.49 -1.04
N VAL A 7 -4.65 4.25 -2.30
CA VAL A 7 -4.02 5.23 -3.18
C VAL A 7 -4.76 5.23 -4.51
N ASP A 8 -4.52 6.25 -5.30
CA ASP A 8 -5.06 6.31 -6.65
C ASP A 8 -4.45 5.19 -7.49
N ARG A 9 -5.22 4.72 -8.46
CA ARG A 9 -4.72 3.67 -9.35
C ARG A 9 -3.46 4.08 -10.08
N GLY A 10 -3.36 5.34 -10.47
CA GLY A 10 -2.16 5.83 -11.13
C GLY A 10 -0.94 5.72 -10.24
N GLU A 11 -1.12 5.89 -8.95
CA GLU A 11 0.00 5.79 -8.02
C GLU A 11 0.51 4.36 -7.91
N ILE A 12 -0.38 3.40 -8.01
CA ILE A 12 0.05 1.99 -7.96
C ILE A 12 1.00 1.71 -9.12
N LYS A 13 0.67 2.21 -10.32
CA LYS A 13 1.54 2.03 -11.47
C LYS A 13 2.88 2.72 -11.27
N LYS A 14 2.85 3.95 -10.75
CA LYS A 14 4.07 4.69 -10.54
C LYS A 14 4.97 3.99 -9.52
N ILE A 15 4.39 3.53 -8.43
CA ILE A 15 5.16 2.82 -7.41
C ILE A 15 5.72 1.53 -7.98
N SER A 16 4.94 0.80 -8.77
CA SER A 16 5.44 -0.43 -9.35
C SER A 16 6.64 -0.19 -10.24
N LYS A 17 6.63 0.90 -10.99
CA LYS A 17 7.76 1.25 -11.82
C LYS A 17 8.96 1.67 -10.99
N ASP A 18 8.72 2.48 -9.96
CA ASP A 18 9.79 2.97 -9.10
C ASP A 18 10.50 1.82 -8.40
N PHE A 19 9.76 0.81 -8.00
CA PHE A 19 10.32 -0.32 -7.27
C PHE A 19 10.62 -1.50 -8.18
N LYS A 20 10.31 -1.39 -9.47
CA LYS A 20 10.53 -2.46 -10.44
C LYS A 20 9.83 -3.75 -10.03
N VAL A 21 8.60 -3.61 -9.59
CA VAL A 21 7.77 -4.74 -9.19
C VAL A 21 6.46 -4.68 -9.93
N THR A 22 5.68 -5.74 -9.84
CA THR A 22 4.38 -5.77 -10.50
C THR A 22 3.36 -4.96 -9.71
N SER A 23 2.29 -4.56 -10.40
CA SER A 23 1.20 -3.88 -9.71
C SER A 23 0.60 -4.74 -8.62
N LYS A 24 0.54 -6.05 -8.86
CA LYS A 24 0.03 -6.97 -7.85
C LYS A 24 0.90 -6.94 -6.60
N ALA A 25 2.22 -6.89 -6.78
CA ALA A 25 3.12 -6.83 -5.63
C ALA A 25 2.88 -5.55 -4.83
N VAL A 26 2.67 -4.42 -5.53
CA VAL A 26 2.36 -3.18 -4.84
C VAL A 26 1.05 -3.31 -4.07
N TRP A 27 0.03 -3.86 -4.72
CA TRP A 27 -1.25 -4.04 -4.07
C TRP A 27 -1.13 -4.90 -2.81
N GLU A 28 -0.40 -6.01 -2.90
CA GLU A 28 -0.21 -6.88 -1.76
C GLU A 28 0.50 -6.17 -0.60
N ALA A 29 1.45 -5.30 -0.94
CA ALA A 29 2.10 -4.52 0.10
C ALA A 29 1.12 -3.55 0.75
N LEU A 30 0.27 -2.94 -0.05
CA LEU A 30 -0.68 -1.95 0.46
C LEU A 30 -1.75 -2.57 1.35
N VAL A 31 -2.13 -3.80 1.09
CA VAL A 31 -3.13 -4.48 1.92
C VAL A 31 -2.51 -5.32 3.03
N TYR A 32 -1.22 -5.15 3.25
CA TYR A 32 -0.49 -5.82 4.34
C TYR A 32 -0.44 -7.34 4.19
N ARG A 33 -0.55 -7.84 2.96
CA ARG A 33 -0.36 -9.26 2.72
C ARG A 33 1.11 -9.61 2.67
N SER A 34 1.95 -8.68 2.27
CA SER A 34 3.38 -8.87 2.18
C SER A 34 4.06 -7.99 3.20
N ASN A 35 5.03 -8.53 3.91
CA ASN A 35 5.75 -7.81 4.96
C ASN A 35 7.25 -7.78 4.74
N SER A 36 7.68 -7.92 3.50
CA SER A 36 9.10 -7.83 3.19
C SER A 36 9.58 -6.39 3.37
N SER A 37 10.89 -6.20 3.37
CA SER A 37 11.47 -4.85 3.46
C SER A 37 10.96 -3.97 2.34
N LYS A 38 10.87 -4.53 1.13
CA LYS A 38 10.36 -3.77 0.00
C LYS A 38 8.91 -3.38 0.20
N ALA A 39 8.10 -4.29 0.77
CA ALA A 39 6.70 -3.98 1.04
C ALA A 39 6.57 -2.82 2.01
N ARG A 40 7.42 -2.78 3.02
CA ARG A 40 7.40 -1.67 3.97
C ARG A 40 7.74 -0.35 3.30
N LEU A 41 8.73 -0.36 2.42
CA LEU A 41 9.10 0.83 1.68
C LEU A 41 7.96 1.27 0.77
N ILE A 42 7.30 0.33 0.12
CA ILE A 42 6.17 0.65 -0.75
C ILE A 42 5.08 1.33 0.06
N ARG A 43 4.77 0.82 1.24
CA ARG A 43 3.75 1.44 2.08
C ARG A 43 4.15 2.85 2.49
N LYS A 44 5.41 3.04 2.86
CA LYS A 44 5.88 4.36 3.24
C LYS A 44 5.75 5.34 2.09
N VAL A 45 6.20 4.94 0.92
CA VAL A 45 6.12 5.81 -0.25
C VAL A 45 4.66 6.12 -0.61
N ALA A 46 3.80 5.12 -0.51
CA ALA A 46 2.38 5.33 -0.80
C ALA A 46 1.78 6.38 0.11
N LEU A 47 2.10 6.32 1.40
CA LEU A 47 1.58 7.31 2.34
C LEU A 47 2.14 8.69 2.06
N GLU A 48 3.41 8.79 1.67
CA GLU A 48 4.02 10.06 1.35
C GLU A 48 3.42 10.68 0.10
N ARG A 49 2.90 9.86 -0.80
CA ARG A 49 2.31 10.35 -2.04
C ARG A 49 0.81 10.62 -1.92
N GLY A 50 0.32 10.69 -0.71
CA GLY A 50 -1.09 11.02 -0.51
C GLY A 50 -1.97 9.84 -0.22
N GLY A 51 -1.40 8.65 -0.06
CA GLY A 51 -2.18 7.49 0.33
C GLY A 51 -2.74 7.66 1.73
N VAL A 52 -3.82 6.98 2.00
CA VAL A 52 -4.48 7.04 3.29
C VAL A 52 -4.53 5.64 3.87
N GLU A 53 -4.07 5.50 5.09
CA GLU A 53 -4.16 4.22 5.78
C GLU A 53 -5.55 4.07 6.34
N VAL A 54 -6.23 3.02 5.92
CA VAL A 54 -7.56 2.71 6.41
C VAL A 54 -7.43 1.54 7.37
N GLY A 55 -7.70 1.80 8.62
CA GLY A 55 -7.70 0.75 9.61
C GLY A 55 -9.01 0.01 9.60
N ASP A 56 -8.93 -1.12 10.21
CA ASP A 56 -10.13 -1.89 10.41
C ASP A 56 -10.85 -1.29 11.60
N GLN A 57 -11.86 -0.81 11.55
CA GLN A 57 -12.40 -0.17 12.67
C GLN A 57 -13.62 -0.58 13.18
N LYS A 58 -13.62 -0.84 13.30
CA LYS A 58 -14.38 -1.01 13.68
C LYS A 58 -14.84 -0.55 14.33
N GLU A 59 -14.79 -0.29 14.54
CA GLU A 59 -15.08 0.05 15.05
C GLU A 59 -15.64 0.62 15.23
N ALA A 60 -15.96 0.69 15.10
CA ALA A 60 -16.50 1.19 15.26
C ALA A 60 -17.27 1.25 15.70
N VAL A 61 -17.57 1.08 16.08
CA VAL A 61 -18.31 1.17 16.52
C VAL A 61 -18.81 1.30 16.76
#